data_b2d2a03bd3bfa83231ea9be865c8b840
#
_entry.id   b2d2a03bd3bfa83231ea9be865c8b840
#
_cell.length_a   1.000
_cell.length_b   1.000
_cell.length_c   1.000
_cell.angle_alpha   90.00
_cell.angle_beta   90.00
_cell.angle_gamma   90.00
#
_symmetry.space_group_name_H-M   'P 1'
#
loop_
_entity.id
_entity.type
_entity.pdbx_description
1 polymer ?
#
loop_
_entity_poly.entity_id
_entity_poly.type
_entity_poly.pdbx_seq_one_letter_code
_entity_poly.pdbx_strand_id
1 'polypeptide(L)'
;MNLVTLRHAAGLIASAAMLAAMPVSAQSYPERTITMIVPFGAGGSTDIVGRIAADAMSKALGVSIVIENKGGAGGTVGTQAAANAAPDGYTLTMSTTSTHVVGPLTVETVKYNSIKDFEHIGMIAETPYVLVISPKRPRYIDGYKQLKAAIKPWGSAA
;
A
#
# COMPACT_ATOMS: atom_id res chain seq x y z
N MET A 1 -23.42 -11.78 61.24
CA MET A 1 -22.56 -12.01 60.09
C MET A 1 -21.19 -12.42 60.68
N ASN A 2 -20.82 -13.71 60.48
CA ASN A 2 -19.63 -14.24 61.21
C ASN A 2 -18.33 -13.68 60.68
N LEU A 3 -17.37 -13.36 61.56
CA LEU A 3 -16.04 -12.87 61.21
C LEU A 3 -15.29 -13.77 60.18
N VAL A 4 -15.61 -15.05 60.15
CA VAL A 4 -15.02 -16.05 59.25
C VAL A 4 -15.48 -15.83 57.80
N THR A 5 -16.76 -15.51 57.58
CA THR A 5 -17.30 -15.22 56.24
C THR A 5 -16.76 -13.89 55.68
N LEU A 6 -16.51 -12.91 56.48
CA LEU A 6 -15.91 -11.63 56.11
C LEU A 6 -14.45 -11.79 55.64
N ARG A 7 -13.68 -12.64 56.28
CA ARG A 7 -12.27 -12.92 55.93
C ARG A 7 -12.15 -13.69 54.62
N HIS A 8 -13.07 -14.62 54.32
CA HIS A 8 -13.07 -15.35 53.02
C HIS A 8 -13.52 -14.45 51.88
N ALA A 9 -14.50 -13.57 52.07
CA ALA A 9 -14.94 -12.60 51.09
C ALA A 9 -13.82 -11.58 50.73
N ALA A 10 -13.08 -11.09 51.72
CA ALA A 10 -11.94 -10.19 51.48
C ALA A 10 -10.79 -10.86 50.73
N GLY A 11 -10.51 -12.14 51.01
CA GLY A 11 -9.52 -12.91 50.30
C GLY A 11 -9.86 -13.17 48.80
N LEU A 12 -11.13 -13.41 48.46
CA LEU A 12 -11.60 -13.59 47.13
C LEU A 12 -11.55 -12.30 46.28
N ILE A 13 -11.85 -11.16 46.89
CA ILE A 13 -11.78 -9.84 46.24
C ILE A 13 -10.30 -9.45 46.01
N ALA A 14 -9.40 -9.72 46.93
CA ALA A 14 -7.98 -9.45 46.77
C ALA A 14 -7.34 -10.30 45.64
N SER A 15 -7.70 -11.58 45.51
CA SER A 15 -7.19 -12.45 44.45
C SER A 15 -7.76 -12.05 43.08
N ALA A 16 -9.01 -11.60 42.97
CA ALA A 16 -9.61 -11.10 41.72
C ALA A 16 -8.94 -9.78 41.27
N ALA A 17 -8.57 -8.90 42.18
CA ALA A 17 -7.87 -7.66 41.90
C ALA A 17 -6.43 -7.89 41.41
N MET A 18 -5.72 -8.92 41.86
CA MET A 18 -4.38 -9.28 41.38
C MET A 18 -4.37 -9.83 39.96
N LEU A 19 -5.44 -10.53 39.51
CA LEU A 19 -5.55 -11.01 38.13
C LEU A 19 -5.83 -9.86 37.11
N ALA A 20 -6.44 -8.75 37.56
CA ALA A 20 -6.75 -7.60 36.71
C ALA A 20 -5.53 -6.68 36.46
N ALA A 21 -4.43 -6.87 37.18
CA ALA A 21 -3.22 -6.02 37.09
C ALA A 21 -2.12 -6.64 36.22
N MET A 22 -2.42 -7.65 35.38
CA MET A 22 -1.42 -8.10 34.39
C MET A 22 -1.19 -6.95 33.40
N PRO A 23 0.06 -6.46 33.25
CA PRO A 23 0.36 -5.49 32.23
C PRO A 23 0.03 -6.12 30.87
N VAL A 24 -0.96 -5.61 30.19
CA VAL A 24 -1.15 -5.86 28.76
C VAL A 24 0.06 -5.25 28.09
N SER A 25 1.07 -6.08 27.79
CA SER A 25 2.20 -5.66 26.99
C SER A 25 1.62 -5.26 25.63
N ALA A 26 1.51 -3.96 25.39
CA ALA A 26 1.20 -3.45 24.06
C ALA A 26 2.32 -3.97 23.15
N GLN A 27 1.97 -4.87 22.21
CA GLN A 27 2.93 -5.33 21.22
C GLN A 27 3.52 -4.11 20.53
N SER A 28 4.83 -3.95 20.59
CA SER A 28 5.53 -2.87 19.90
C SER A 28 5.44 -3.16 18.39
N TYR A 29 4.74 -2.31 17.66
CA TYR A 29 4.68 -2.39 16.20
C TYR A 29 5.70 -1.42 15.60
N PRO A 30 6.50 -1.83 14.59
CA PRO A 30 6.63 -3.18 14.04
C PRO A 30 7.70 -4.03 14.76
N GLU A 31 7.46 -5.36 14.92
CA GLU A 31 8.42 -6.30 15.53
C GLU A 31 9.07 -7.24 14.51
N ARG A 32 8.61 -7.26 13.27
CA ARG A 32 9.07 -8.16 12.22
C ARG A 32 9.11 -7.47 10.87
N THR A 33 9.74 -8.12 9.91
CA THR A 33 9.83 -7.66 8.52
C THR A 33 8.45 -7.34 7.94
N ILE A 34 8.34 -6.20 7.27
CA ILE A 34 7.17 -5.78 6.51
C ILE A 34 7.37 -6.16 5.04
N THR A 35 6.36 -6.69 4.39
CA THR A 35 6.37 -6.96 2.95
C THR A 35 5.68 -5.82 2.21
N MET A 36 6.34 -5.26 1.19
CA MET A 36 5.73 -4.28 0.30
C MET A 36 5.51 -4.90 -1.08
N ILE A 37 4.25 -5.13 -1.43
CA ILE A 37 3.87 -5.62 -2.76
C ILE A 37 3.94 -4.48 -3.75
N VAL A 38 4.77 -4.65 -4.78
CA VAL A 38 4.80 -3.79 -5.96
C VAL A 38 4.06 -4.51 -7.07
N PRO A 39 2.89 -4.01 -7.53
CA PRO A 39 2.03 -4.73 -8.48
C PRO A 39 2.52 -4.67 -9.94
N PHE A 40 3.83 -4.50 -10.13
CA PHE A 40 4.51 -4.43 -11.43
C PHE A 40 5.84 -5.16 -11.39
N GLY A 41 6.40 -5.40 -12.58
CA GLY A 41 7.72 -6.02 -12.71
C GLY A 41 8.84 -5.21 -12.08
N ALA A 42 9.87 -5.89 -11.63
CA ALA A 42 11.08 -5.27 -11.07
C ALA A 42 11.78 -4.35 -12.10
N GLY A 43 12.35 -3.24 -11.63
CA GLY A 43 13.04 -2.24 -12.45
C GLY A 43 12.12 -1.22 -13.12
N GLY A 44 10.80 -1.33 -12.99
CA GLY A 44 9.86 -0.31 -13.43
C GLY A 44 9.82 0.91 -12.50
N SER A 45 9.20 2.01 -12.96
CA SER A 45 9.11 3.25 -12.17
C SER A 45 8.51 3.04 -10.79
N THR A 46 7.43 2.25 -10.69
CA THR A 46 6.79 1.92 -9.41
C THR A 46 7.71 1.11 -8.49
N ASP A 47 8.52 0.19 -9.04
CA ASP A 47 9.47 -0.60 -8.26
C ASP A 47 10.60 0.28 -7.72
N ILE A 48 11.14 1.18 -8.55
CA ILE A 48 12.20 2.11 -8.14
C ILE A 48 11.72 3.01 -7.00
N VAL A 49 10.55 3.63 -7.16
CA VAL A 49 9.94 4.47 -6.11
C VAL A 49 9.63 3.66 -4.86
N GLY A 50 9.09 2.45 -5.02
CA GLY A 50 8.82 1.54 -3.91
C GLY A 50 10.07 1.19 -3.11
N ARG A 51 11.22 0.93 -3.77
CA ARG A 51 12.49 0.64 -3.10
C ARG A 51 13.04 1.83 -2.33
N ILE A 52 12.93 3.03 -2.90
CA ILE A 52 13.34 4.27 -2.21
C ILE A 52 12.48 4.48 -0.96
N ALA A 53 11.16 4.32 -1.08
CA ALA A 53 10.25 4.44 0.05
C ALA A 53 10.52 3.35 1.12
N ALA A 54 10.72 2.09 0.70
CA ALA A 54 11.02 0.98 1.61
C ALA A 54 12.30 1.21 2.40
N ASP A 55 13.37 1.72 1.76
CA ASP A 55 14.64 2.05 2.43
C ASP A 55 14.43 3.15 3.48
N ALA A 56 13.75 4.24 3.13
CA ALA A 56 13.45 5.33 4.04
C ALA A 56 12.59 4.87 5.24
N MET A 57 11.54 4.11 4.97
CA MET A 57 10.65 3.56 6.01
C MET A 57 11.37 2.53 6.89
N SER A 58 12.22 1.67 6.32
CA SER A 58 13.03 0.71 7.10
C SER A 58 13.93 1.41 8.11
N LYS A 59 14.56 2.50 7.71
CA LYS A 59 15.39 3.32 8.61
C LYS A 59 14.58 3.98 9.72
N ALA A 60 13.38 4.47 9.40
CA ALA A 60 12.52 5.14 10.36
C ALA A 60 11.87 4.16 11.36
N LEU A 61 11.49 2.97 10.91
CA LEU A 61 10.77 1.97 11.70
C LEU A 61 11.70 0.99 12.42
N GLY A 62 12.97 0.93 12.05
CA GLY A 62 13.94 0.00 12.65
C GLY A 62 13.75 -1.47 12.24
N VAL A 63 12.95 -1.74 11.20
CA VAL A 63 12.71 -3.10 10.66
C VAL A 63 12.91 -3.14 9.17
N SER A 64 13.22 -4.32 8.63
CA SER A 64 13.36 -4.51 7.18
C SER A 64 12.02 -4.41 6.47
N ILE A 65 11.99 -3.72 5.31
CA ILE A 65 10.87 -3.75 4.37
C ILE A 65 11.33 -4.43 3.10
N VAL A 66 10.73 -5.58 2.78
CA VAL A 66 11.09 -6.42 1.62
C VAL A 66 10.11 -6.16 0.49
N ILE A 67 10.66 -5.88 -0.71
CA ILE A 67 9.85 -5.70 -1.92
C ILE A 67 9.50 -7.05 -2.52
N GLU A 68 8.22 -7.25 -2.81
CA GLU A 68 7.70 -8.37 -3.56
C GLU A 68 7.02 -7.89 -4.85
N ASN A 69 7.63 -8.16 -6.00
CA ASN A 69 7.06 -7.79 -7.30
C ASN A 69 6.02 -8.81 -7.75
N LYS A 70 4.75 -8.41 -7.81
CA LYS A 70 3.61 -9.23 -8.28
C LYS A 70 2.91 -8.55 -9.44
N GLY A 71 3.49 -8.65 -10.64
CA GLY A 71 2.89 -8.09 -11.86
C GLY A 71 1.74 -8.95 -12.40
N GLY A 72 1.01 -8.38 -13.37
CA GLY A 72 -0.05 -9.06 -14.12
C GLY A 72 -1.33 -8.23 -14.23
N ALA A 73 -2.01 -8.33 -15.36
CA ALA A 73 -3.30 -7.68 -15.66
C ALA A 73 -3.33 -6.18 -15.25
N GLY A 74 -2.34 -5.39 -15.71
CA GLY A 74 -2.26 -3.96 -15.36
C GLY A 74 -1.99 -3.66 -13.89
N GLY A 75 -1.48 -4.64 -13.13
CA GLY A 75 -1.19 -4.53 -11.69
C GLY A 75 -2.30 -5.06 -10.79
N THR A 76 -3.45 -5.46 -11.33
CA THR A 76 -4.58 -5.91 -10.52
C THR A 76 -4.31 -7.22 -9.78
N VAL A 77 -3.43 -8.08 -10.31
CA VAL A 77 -3.03 -9.35 -9.65
C VAL A 77 -2.31 -9.07 -8.32
N GLY A 78 -1.29 -8.22 -8.32
CA GLY A 78 -0.56 -7.87 -7.10
C GLY A 78 -1.42 -7.10 -6.10
N THR A 79 -2.26 -6.20 -6.59
CA THR A 79 -3.20 -5.45 -5.76
C THR A 79 -4.24 -6.35 -5.11
N GLN A 80 -4.75 -7.35 -5.82
CA GLN A 80 -5.65 -8.36 -5.24
C GLN A 80 -4.95 -9.19 -4.16
N ALA A 81 -3.68 -9.53 -4.38
CA ALA A 81 -2.91 -10.25 -3.36
C ALA A 81 -2.73 -9.43 -2.08
N ALA A 82 -2.55 -8.11 -2.21
CA ALA A 82 -2.49 -7.21 -1.06
C ALA A 82 -3.84 -7.08 -0.35
N ALA A 83 -4.95 -6.96 -1.10
CA ALA A 83 -6.29 -6.91 -0.54
C ALA A 83 -6.67 -8.17 0.26
N ASN A 84 -6.12 -9.32 -0.13
CA ASN A 84 -6.35 -10.60 0.55
C ASN A 84 -5.38 -10.87 1.72
N ALA A 85 -4.41 -9.99 1.96
CA ALA A 85 -3.46 -10.13 3.05
C ALA A 85 -4.13 -9.85 4.41
N ALA A 86 -3.49 -10.33 5.50
CA ALA A 86 -3.97 -10.02 6.83
C ALA A 86 -3.90 -8.50 7.11
N PRO A 87 -4.93 -7.89 7.72
CA PRO A 87 -4.97 -6.47 8.02
C PRO A 87 -4.19 -6.14 9.31
N ASP A 88 -2.96 -6.61 9.41
CA ASP A 88 -2.10 -6.50 10.59
C ASP A 88 -0.98 -5.45 10.44
N GLY A 89 -0.97 -4.71 9.33
CA GLY A 89 0.02 -3.69 9.03
C GLY A 89 1.36 -4.23 8.48
N TYR A 90 1.53 -5.54 8.32
CA TYR A 90 2.79 -6.12 7.81
C TYR A 90 2.80 -6.38 6.32
N THR A 91 1.70 -6.10 5.63
CA THR A 91 1.65 -6.12 4.16
C THR A 91 1.26 -4.74 3.65
N LEU A 92 2.16 -4.09 2.94
CA LEU A 92 1.94 -2.83 2.24
C LEU A 92 1.79 -3.08 0.75
N THR A 93 1.19 -2.15 0.02
CA THR A 93 1.19 -2.18 -1.45
C THR A 93 1.41 -0.81 -2.04
N MET A 94 2.11 -0.78 -3.17
CA MET A 94 2.24 0.42 -3.99
C MET A 94 0.97 0.60 -4.83
N SER A 95 0.18 1.60 -4.50
CA SER A 95 -1.00 1.99 -5.26
C SER A 95 -0.62 2.88 -6.45
N THR A 96 -1.33 2.70 -7.56
CA THR A 96 -1.23 3.55 -8.74
C THR A 96 -2.62 3.83 -9.30
N THR A 97 -2.75 4.85 -10.17
CA THR A 97 -4.00 5.10 -10.90
C THR A 97 -4.47 3.86 -11.67
N SER A 98 -3.53 3.09 -12.26
CA SER A 98 -3.87 1.86 -13.00
C SER A 98 -4.53 0.82 -12.09
N THR A 99 -4.05 0.64 -10.87
CA THR A 99 -4.52 -0.42 -9.97
C THR A 99 -5.76 -0.02 -9.18
N HIS A 100 -5.88 1.24 -8.74
CA HIS A 100 -6.94 1.67 -7.84
C HIS A 100 -8.07 2.44 -8.51
N VAL A 101 -7.86 2.94 -9.75
CA VAL A 101 -8.89 3.66 -10.50
C VAL A 101 -9.26 2.92 -11.78
N VAL A 102 -8.28 2.72 -12.68
CA VAL A 102 -8.56 2.17 -14.02
C VAL A 102 -8.90 0.68 -13.93
N GLY A 103 -8.12 -0.11 -13.20
CA GLY A 103 -8.30 -1.56 -13.09
C GLY A 103 -9.71 -1.96 -12.65
N PRO A 104 -10.25 -1.44 -11.53
CA PRO A 104 -11.60 -1.74 -11.08
C PRO A 104 -12.71 -1.36 -12.06
N LEU A 105 -12.46 -0.41 -12.96
CA LEU A 105 -13.44 0.06 -13.96
C LEU A 105 -13.36 -0.71 -15.29
N THR A 106 -12.23 -1.35 -15.58
CA THR A 106 -11.97 -1.92 -16.92
C THR A 106 -11.67 -3.42 -16.92
N VAL A 107 -11.31 -3.99 -15.78
CA VAL A 107 -10.94 -5.40 -15.64
C VAL A 107 -12.02 -6.13 -14.86
N GLU A 108 -12.86 -6.89 -15.54
CA GLU A 108 -14.01 -7.60 -14.96
C GLU A 108 -13.64 -8.60 -13.84
N THR A 109 -12.39 -9.10 -13.85
CA THR A 109 -11.92 -10.08 -12.85
C THR A 109 -11.44 -9.48 -11.55
N VAL A 110 -11.42 -8.15 -11.42
CA VAL A 110 -11.06 -7.47 -10.17
C VAL A 110 -12.12 -7.73 -9.11
N LYS A 111 -11.67 -8.19 -7.94
CA LYS A 111 -12.52 -8.55 -6.79
C LYS A 111 -12.25 -7.72 -5.54
N TYR A 112 -11.35 -6.73 -5.62
CA TYR A 112 -11.09 -5.80 -4.51
C TYR A 112 -11.82 -4.47 -4.72
N ASN A 113 -12.14 -3.83 -3.62
CA ASN A 113 -12.64 -2.46 -3.59
C ASN A 113 -11.50 -1.52 -3.18
N SER A 114 -11.12 -0.62 -4.08
CA SER A 114 -9.97 0.28 -3.86
C SER A 114 -10.10 1.21 -2.64
N ILE A 115 -11.30 1.43 -2.14
CA ILE A 115 -11.55 2.33 -1.00
C ILE A 115 -11.76 1.55 0.30
N LYS A 116 -12.45 0.40 0.24
CA LYS A 116 -12.88 -0.32 1.45
C LYS A 116 -11.88 -1.37 1.92
N ASP A 117 -11.10 -1.93 0.99
CA ASP A 117 -10.18 -3.04 1.27
C ASP A 117 -8.74 -2.58 1.57
N PHE A 118 -8.53 -1.26 1.64
CA PHE A 118 -7.20 -0.68 1.90
C PHE A 118 -7.28 0.51 2.85
N GLU A 119 -6.30 0.61 3.73
CA GLU A 119 -6.01 1.82 4.49
C GLU A 119 -4.95 2.64 3.74
N HIS A 120 -5.32 3.84 3.29
CA HIS A 120 -4.45 4.71 2.51
C HIS A 120 -3.53 5.52 3.42
N ILE A 121 -2.21 5.31 3.30
CA ILE A 121 -1.21 5.97 4.13
C ILE A 121 -0.87 7.37 3.60
N GLY A 122 -0.60 7.48 2.31
CA GLY A 122 -0.26 8.76 1.69
C GLY A 122 0.32 8.62 0.28
N MET A 123 0.46 9.76 -0.39
CA MET A 123 1.08 9.85 -1.71
C MET A 123 2.61 9.93 -1.56
N ILE A 124 3.33 9.10 -2.29
CA ILE A 124 4.81 9.03 -2.23
C ILE A 124 5.43 9.85 -3.35
N ALA A 125 4.87 9.77 -4.58
CA ALA A 125 5.40 10.44 -5.75
C ALA A 125 4.34 10.64 -6.83
N GLU A 126 4.58 11.59 -7.72
CA GLU A 126 3.85 11.79 -8.96
C GLU A 126 4.74 11.47 -10.15
N THR A 127 4.17 10.87 -11.19
CA THR A 127 4.88 10.58 -12.43
C THR A 127 4.16 11.24 -13.60
N PRO A 128 4.78 12.19 -14.30
CA PRO A 128 4.16 12.82 -15.45
C PRO A 128 4.12 11.83 -16.63
N TYR A 129 3.04 11.90 -17.41
CA TYR A 129 2.94 11.21 -18.69
C TYR A 129 3.40 12.11 -19.82
N VAL A 130 4.17 11.56 -20.74
CA VAL A 130 4.58 12.24 -21.96
C VAL A 130 4.17 11.43 -23.18
N LEU A 131 3.65 12.11 -24.20
CA LEU A 131 3.36 11.49 -25.48
C LEU A 131 4.59 11.59 -26.37
N VAL A 132 5.07 10.46 -26.84
CA VAL A 132 6.26 10.37 -27.71
C VAL A 132 5.94 9.67 -29.01
N ILE A 133 6.64 10.05 -30.08
CA ILE A 133 6.57 9.36 -31.37
C ILE A 133 8.00 8.99 -31.83
N SER A 134 8.10 7.92 -32.61
CA SER A 134 9.39 7.51 -33.18
C SER A 134 9.84 8.48 -34.27
N PRO A 135 11.04 9.05 -34.21
CA PRO A 135 11.57 9.95 -35.25
C PRO A 135 11.93 9.21 -36.56
N LYS A 136 11.99 7.88 -36.51
CA LYS A 136 12.41 7.04 -37.67
C LYS A 136 11.32 6.84 -38.71
N ARG A 137 10.09 7.35 -38.51
CA ARG A 137 8.97 7.21 -39.47
C ARG A 137 8.49 8.57 -39.98
N PRO A 138 9.05 9.10 -41.10
CA PRO A 138 8.74 10.44 -41.63
C PRO A 138 7.25 10.70 -41.88
N ARG A 139 6.49 9.66 -42.25
CA ARG A 139 5.04 9.75 -42.49
C ARG A 139 4.22 10.24 -41.28
N TYR A 140 4.77 10.16 -40.09
CA TYR A 140 4.09 10.63 -38.87
C TYR A 140 4.48 12.04 -38.44
N ILE A 141 5.45 12.68 -39.12
CA ILE A 141 5.91 14.04 -38.75
C ILE A 141 4.80 15.06 -38.97
N ASP A 142 4.03 14.94 -40.05
CA ASP A 142 2.90 15.82 -40.32
C ASP A 142 1.73 15.56 -39.35
N GLY A 143 1.44 14.29 -39.07
CA GLY A 143 0.48 13.90 -38.03
C GLY A 143 0.89 14.39 -36.65
N TYR A 144 2.19 14.40 -36.32
CA TYR A 144 2.70 14.96 -35.07
C TYR A 144 2.46 16.47 -34.97
N LYS A 145 2.68 17.24 -36.04
CA LYS A 145 2.40 18.69 -36.06
C LYS A 145 0.92 18.97 -35.81
N GLN A 146 0.03 18.19 -36.43
CA GLN A 146 -1.42 18.29 -36.23
C GLN A 146 -1.81 17.90 -34.80
N LEU A 147 -1.26 16.79 -34.27
CA LEU A 147 -1.51 16.36 -32.90
C LEU A 147 -1.02 17.40 -31.88
N LYS A 148 0.20 17.92 -32.04
CA LYS A 148 0.74 18.97 -31.18
C LYS A 148 -0.12 20.24 -31.19
N ALA A 149 -0.66 20.61 -32.35
CA ALA A 149 -1.59 21.72 -32.44
C ALA A 149 -2.93 21.44 -31.72
N ALA A 150 -3.43 20.20 -31.81
CA ALA A 150 -4.66 19.77 -31.16
C ALA A 150 -4.58 19.70 -29.65
N ILE A 151 -3.42 19.31 -29.08
CA ILE A 151 -3.23 19.22 -27.62
C ILE A 151 -2.75 20.52 -26.97
N LYS A 152 -2.30 21.51 -27.77
CA LYS A 152 -1.85 22.82 -27.26
C LYS A 152 -2.83 23.51 -26.31
N PRO A 153 -4.16 23.44 -26.49
CA PRO A 153 -5.12 24.02 -25.55
C PRO A 153 -5.16 23.38 -24.18
N TRP A 154 -4.60 22.18 -24.00
CA TRP A 154 -4.64 21.41 -22.74
C TRP A 154 -3.43 21.65 -21.84
N GLY A 155 -2.61 22.61 -22.19
CA GLY A 155 -1.42 22.98 -21.44
C GLY A 155 -0.15 22.48 -22.10
N SER A 156 0.70 23.40 -22.52
CA SER A 156 2.10 23.09 -22.82
C SER A 156 2.81 22.95 -21.49
N ALA A 157 3.25 21.76 -21.13
CA ALA A 157 4.38 21.67 -20.24
C ALA A 157 5.55 22.41 -20.92
N ALA A 158 6.04 23.45 -20.27
CA ALA A 158 7.20 24.19 -20.67
C ALA A 158 8.43 23.32 -20.73
#